data_025e926f08538a7759d7f1b494b1db71
#
_entry.id   025e926f08538a7759d7f1b494b1db71
#
_cell.length_a   1.000
_cell.length_b   1.000
_cell.length_c   1.000
_cell.angle_alpha   90.00
_cell.angle_beta   90.00
_cell.angle_gamma   90.00
#
_symmetry.space_group_name_H-M   'P 1'
#
loop_
_entity.id
_entity.type
_entity.pdbx_description
1 polymer ?
#
loop_
_entity_poly.entity_id
_entity_poly.type
_entity_poly.pdbx_seq_one_letter_code
_entity_poly.pdbx_strand_id
1 'polypeptide(L)'
;MNKFAKLTGFDPVAKKTSVKTEIVAGIVTFLAMAYILTVNPAQILVGVENASAYWPSVFMATALGAVIGTLLMAFLAKMPLAQASGMGLNSLLGGLVALWAADTYGVRFTIGQAFMMVLISGVIFLLLSLIKIKGKTFRELVFDGMPVAVRGAISVGIGLFIAYIGFQNAGVIVTNDYTQVGLVSFTNWGTQIVNNGNPESFAAKTAVVALLGLFFIAILDKLNVKGSIIFGILGATIVGIPFGVTDLSVLAGSGSVSWKFWENFKNFFTGDYTVFGSFTDAFKTGFPAGSVFTVIMVIVTMCMIDMFDTMGTIVGCCGGNRILSDENNKPYNYGKIMISDAVATCAGAMLGTSTVTTFVESGAGVSAGGRTGLTAFTTACMFFLSMFALPLFAAIPSAAAASALIYVGVLMMKNNVKSVDFSNAINATAAFLTIVVMVLSYSITKGIGIGLLSYTLMSALSYLVELIKYAITKQDKPVWNVSIVAIVISAIFCVYFFVPVVI
;
A
#
# COMPACT_ATOMS: atom_id res chain seq x y z
N MET A 1 -33.13 -0.98 20.80
CA MET A 1 -32.43 -1.33 19.54
C MET A 1 -33.44 -1.29 18.40
N ASN A 2 -33.21 -0.49 17.38
CA ASN A 2 -34.13 -0.29 16.26
C ASN A 2 -34.28 -1.63 15.46
N LYS A 3 -35.43 -1.87 14.80
CA LYS A 3 -35.71 -3.11 14.04
C LYS A 3 -34.59 -3.39 13.00
N PHE A 4 -34.05 -2.35 12.38
CA PHE A 4 -32.92 -2.41 11.47
C PHE A 4 -31.64 -2.94 12.17
N ALA A 5 -31.30 -2.42 13.36
CA ALA A 5 -30.12 -2.84 14.10
C ALA A 5 -30.21 -4.31 14.58
N LYS A 6 -31.42 -4.79 14.86
CA LYS A 6 -31.67 -6.22 15.20
C LYS A 6 -31.44 -7.13 14.00
N LEU A 7 -31.82 -6.67 12.80
CA LEU A 7 -31.74 -7.48 11.57
C LEU A 7 -30.33 -7.48 10.96
N THR A 8 -29.64 -6.35 10.97
CA THR A 8 -28.35 -6.16 10.27
C THR A 8 -27.11 -6.21 11.19
N GLY A 9 -27.32 -6.09 12.50
CA GLY A 9 -26.23 -5.96 13.48
C GLY A 9 -25.53 -4.57 13.48
N PHE A 10 -26.00 -3.62 12.65
CA PHE A 10 -25.52 -2.24 12.61
C PHE A 10 -26.47 -1.32 13.34
N ASP A 11 -25.95 -0.45 14.20
CA ASP A 11 -26.76 0.52 14.94
C ASP A 11 -26.30 1.96 14.68
N PRO A 12 -26.72 2.56 13.53
CA PRO A 12 -26.39 3.94 13.20
C PRO A 12 -26.88 4.94 14.23
N VAL A 13 -28.08 4.72 14.81
CA VAL A 13 -28.70 5.64 15.76
C VAL A 13 -27.87 5.73 17.04
N ALA A 14 -27.40 4.60 17.58
CA ALA A 14 -26.54 4.57 18.76
C ALA A 14 -25.20 5.29 18.51
N LYS A 15 -24.75 5.36 17.27
CA LYS A 15 -23.53 6.05 16.84
C LYS A 15 -23.77 7.47 16.30
N LYS A 16 -24.94 8.04 16.58
CA LYS A 16 -25.34 9.42 16.18
C LYS A 16 -25.24 9.67 14.68
N THR A 17 -25.65 8.71 13.85
CA THR A 17 -25.70 8.79 12.39
C THR A 17 -27.01 8.20 11.86
N SER A 18 -27.21 8.23 10.54
CA SER A 18 -28.39 7.66 9.87
C SER A 18 -27.98 6.64 8.82
N VAL A 19 -28.89 5.72 8.46
CA VAL A 19 -28.67 4.71 7.40
C VAL A 19 -28.29 5.40 6.07
N LYS A 20 -28.95 6.51 5.71
CA LYS A 20 -28.64 7.28 4.50
C LYS A 20 -27.22 7.83 4.54
N THR A 21 -26.80 8.40 5.68
CA THR A 21 -25.44 8.93 5.87
C THR A 21 -24.39 7.83 5.75
N GLU A 22 -24.65 6.67 6.34
CA GLU A 22 -23.74 5.51 6.29
C GLU A 22 -23.55 5.00 4.84
N ILE A 23 -24.65 4.89 4.07
CA ILE A 23 -24.60 4.48 2.66
C ILE A 23 -23.81 5.52 1.83
N VAL A 24 -24.12 6.81 1.99
CA VAL A 24 -23.38 7.87 1.29
C VAL A 24 -21.88 7.84 1.66
N ALA A 25 -21.57 7.66 2.94
CA ALA A 25 -20.20 7.53 3.42
C ALA A 25 -19.47 6.34 2.79
N GLY A 26 -20.16 5.19 2.64
CA GLY A 26 -19.60 4.01 1.97
C GLY A 26 -19.32 4.23 0.49
N ILE A 27 -20.22 4.92 -0.22
CA ILE A 27 -20.00 5.31 -1.62
C ILE A 27 -18.80 6.27 -1.74
N VAL A 28 -18.70 7.25 -0.82
CA VAL A 28 -17.56 8.20 -0.78
C VAL A 28 -16.25 7.46 -0.54
N THR A 29 -16.21 6.49 0.38
CA THR A 29 -15.04 5.64 0.62
C THR A 29 -14.66 4.88 -0.65
N PHE A 30 -15.61 4.22 -1.30
CA PHE A 30 -15.36 3.48 -2.55
C PHE A 30 -14.79 4.40 -3.64
N LEU A 31 -15.41 5.57 -3.88
CA LEU A 31 -14.94 6.52 -4.90
C LEU A 31 -13.51 7.01 -4.61
N ALA A 32 -13.13 7.13 -3.34
CA ALA A 32 -11.78 7.50 -2.96
C ALA A 32 -10.76 6.35 -3.16
N MET A 33 -11.20 5.09 -3.10
CA MET A 33 -10.35 3.89 -3.18
C MET A 33 -10.40 3.17 -4.52
N ALA A 34 -11.39 3.44 -5.39
CA ALA A 34 -11.66 2.66 -6.60
C ALA A 34 -10.45 2.58 -7.57
N TYR A 35 -9.54 3.55 -7.49
CA TYR A 35 -8.31 3.56 -8.27
C TYR A 35 -7.43 2.33 -8.04
N ILE A 36 -7.53 1.67 -6.88
CA ILE A 36 -6.72 0.48 -6.56
C ILE A 36 -6.99 -0.68 -7.54
N LEU A 37 -8.17 -0.73 -8.13
CA LEU A 37 -8.55 -1.75 -9.10
C LEU A 37 -7.72 -1.70 -10.38
N THR A 38 -7.19 -0.53 -10.74
CA THR A 38 -6.28 -0.35 -11.89
C THR A 38 -4.82 -0.26 -11.47
N VAL A 39 -4.55 0.37 -10.33
CA VAL A 39 -3.21 0.59 -9.83
C VAL A 39 -2.56 -0.71 -9.33
N ASN A 40 -3.32 -1.57 -8.65
CA ASN A 40 -2.76 -2.82 -8.14
C ASN A 40 -2.26 -3.76 -9.25
N PRO A 41 -3.04 -4.04 -10.33
CA PRO A 41 -2.51 -4.78 -11.47
C PRO A 41 -1.25 -4.15 -12.08
N ALA A 42 -1.23 -2.82 -12.23
CA ALA A 42 -0.09 -2.12 -12.78
C ALA A 42 1.18 -2.23 -11.90
N GLN A 43 1.03 -2.32 -10.58
CA GLN A 43 2.14 -2.46 -9.65
C GLN A 43 2.65 -3.91 -9.54
N ILE A 44 1.75 -4.88 -9.41
CA ILE A 44 2.12 -6.30 -9.27
C ILE A 44 2.73 -6.85 -10.56
N LEU A 45 2.24 -6.40 -11.71
CA LEU A 45 2.65 -6.90 -13.02
C LEU A 45 3.79 -6.10 -13.66
N VAL A 46 4.40 -5.16 -12.93
CA VAL A 46 5.52 -4.38 -13.44
C VAL A 46 6.68 -5.29 -13.82
N GLY A 47 7.14 -5.21 -15.07
CA GLY A 47 8.23 -6.06 -15.57
C GLY A 47 7.93 -7.56 -15.62
N VAL A 48 6.65 -7.97 -15.55
CA VAL A 48 6.22 -9.36 -15.68
C VAL A 48 5.96 -9.67 -17.16
N GLU A 49 6.42 -10.83 -17.60
CA GLU A 49 6.14 -11.33 -18.94
C GLU A 49 4.64 -11.64 -19.08
N ASN A 50 4.03 -11.28 -20.21
CA ASN A 50 2.60 -11.43 -20.46
C ASN A 50 1.69 -10.69 -19.46
N ALA A 51 2.14 -9.54 -18.92
CA ALA A 51 1.41 -8.74 -17.93
C ALA A 51 -0.05 -8.44 -18.35
N SER A 52 -0.29 -8.15 -19.62
CA SER A 52 -1.63 -7.86 -20.16
C SER A 52 -2.59 -9.06 -20.05
N ALA A 53 -2.09 -10.28 -20.15
CA ALA A 53 -2.89 -11.50 -20.01
C ALA A 53 -3.25 -11.77 -18.54
N TYR A 54 -2.36 -11.46 -17.60
CA TYR A 54 -2.63 -11.58 -16.17
C TYR A 54 -3.52 -10.45 -15.61
N TRP A 55 -3.59 -9.31 -16.28
CA TRP A 55 -4.23 -8.09 -15.77
C TRP A 55 -5.69 -8.31 -15.30
N PRO A 56 -6.58 -8.98 -16.07
CA PRO A 56 -7.96 -9.22 -15.63
C PRO A 56 -8.03 -10.11 -14.38
N SER A 57 -7.14 -11.07 -14.25
CA SER A 57 -7.08 -11.95 -13.09
C SER A 57 -6.64 -11.20 -11.84
N VAL A 58 -5.63 -10.33 -11.92
CA VAL A 58 -5.21 -9.48 -10.78
C VAL A 58 -6.30 -8.48 -10.41
N PHE A 59 -7.01 -7.89 -11.39
CA PHE A 59 -8.16 -7.03 -11.15
C PHE A 59 -9.24 -7.76 -10.33
N MET A 60 -9.62 -8.98 -10.75
CA MET A 60 -10.62 -9.78 -10.06
C MET A 60 -10.17 -10.16 -8.65
N ALA A 61 -8.91 -10.57 -8.48
CA ALA A 61 -8.31 -10.84 -7.17
C ALA A 61 -8.35 -9.61 -6.24
N THR A 62 -8.03 -8.44 -6.79
CA THR A 62 -8.06 -7.16 -6.06
C THR A 62 -9.47 -6.82 -5.59
N ALA A 63 -10.45 -6.91 -6.48
CA ALA A 63 -11.85 -6.63 -6.15
C ALA A 63 -12.40 -7.62 -5.11
N LEU A 64 -12.17 -8.92 -5.28
CA LEU A 64 -12.59 -9.95 -4.33
C LEU A 64 -11.89 -9.79 -2.97
N GLY A 65 -10.59 -9.53 -2.96
CA GLY A 65 -9.84 -9.26 -1.74
C GLY A 65 -10.39 -8.04 -0.99
N ALA A 66 -10.68 -6.95 -1.71
CA ALA A 66 -11.30 -5.76 -1.14
C ALA A 66 -12.71 -6.04 -0.58
N VAL A 67 -13.53 -6.83 -1.29
CA VAL A 67 -14.85 -7.26 -0.81
C VAL A 67 -14.72 -8.03 0.49
N ILE A 68 -13.90 -9.08 0.52
CA ILE A 68 -13.74 -9.94 1.71
C ILE A 68 -13.18 -9.13 2.89
N GLY A 69 -12.09 -8.39 2.70
CA GLY A 69 -11.47 -7.60 3.75
C GLY A 69 -12.42 -6.53 4.32
N THR A 70 -13.13 -5.83 3.44
CA THR A 70 -14.08 -4.79 3.85
C THR A 70 -15.32 -5.39 4.55
N LEU A 71 -15.79 -6.58 4.14
CA LEU A 71 -16.86 -7.31 4.85
C LEU A 71 -16.40 -7.75 6.25
N LEU A 72 -15.16 -8.18 6.42
CA LEU A 72 -14.61 -8.47 7.75
C LEU A 72 -14.58 -7.20 8.63
N MET A 73 -14.21 -6.05 8.08
CA MET A 73 -14.32 -4.78 8.80
C MET A 73 -15.77 -4.42 9.15
N ALA A 74 -16.71 -4.70 8.25
CA ALA A 74 -18.14 -4.43 8.48
C ALA A 74 -18.70 -5.27 9.61
N PHE A 75 -18.49 -6.59 9.59
CA PHE A 75 -19.19 -7.54 10.48
C PHE A 75 -18.39 -7.92 11.72
N LEU A 76 -17.06 -8.15 11.59
CA LEU A 76 -16.22 -8.55 12.71
C LEU A 76 -15.75 -7.35 13.53
N ALA A 77 -15.16 -6.34 12.88
CA ALA A 77 -14.68 -5.13 13.54
C ALA A 77 -15.81 -4.13 13.83
N LYS A 78 -16.85 -4.10 13.02
CA LYS A 78 -17.99 -3.16 13.07
C LYS A 78 -17.53 -1.70 12.98
N MET A 79 -16.56 -1.43 12.11
CA MET A 79 -15.93 -0.13 11.93
C MET A 79 -16.19 0.38 10.50
N PRO A 80 -16.27 1.72 10.31
CA PRO A 80 -16.47 2.34 8.99
C PRO A 80 -15.16 2.42 8.19
N LEU A 81 -14.41 1.33 8.16
CA LEU A 81 -13.12 1.22 7.51
C LEU A 81 -13.20 0.25 6.35
N ALA A 82 -12.55 0.56 5.25
CA ALA A 82 -12.46 -0.31 4.09
C ALA A 82 -11.03 -0.84 3.92
N GLN A 83 -10.93 -2.02 3.34
CA GLN A 83 -9.67 -2.70 3.07
C GLN A 83 -9.54 -3.01 1.59
N ALA A 84 -8.33 -2.91 1.09
CA ALA A 84 -7.95 -3.34 -0.25
C ALA A 84 -6.46 -3.67 -0.31
N SER A 85 -5.95 -4.01 -1.49
CA SER A 85 -4.55 -4.38 -1.70
C SER A 85 -3.60 -3.23 -1.37
N GLY A 86 -2.66 -3.44 -0.44
CA GLY A 86 -1.75 -2.43 0.10
C GLY A 86 -0.68 -1.98 -0.90
N MET A 87 -0.66 -0.70 -1.28
CA MET A 87 0.19 -0.19 -2.36
C MET A 87 1.69 -0.39 -2.15
N GLY A 88 2.19 -0.19 -0.93
CA GLY A 88 3.60 -0.42 -0.61
C GLY A 88 4.02 -1.87 -0.84
N LEU A 89 3.16 -2.80 -0.47
CA LEU A 89 3.36 -4.23 -0.64
C LEU A 89 3.15 -4.70 -2.08
N ASN A 90 2.25 -4.06 -2.84
CA ASN A 90 2.08 -4.33 -4.27
C ASN A 90 3.38 -4.08 -5.03
N SER A 91 4.05 -2.95 -4.75
CA SER A 91 5.32 -2.60 -5.38
C SER A 91 6.45 -3.55 -4.99
N LEU A 92 6.51 -3.98 -3.72
CA LEU A 92 7.46 -5.00 -3.28
C LEU A 92 7.23 -6.33 -4.03
N LEU A 93 5.97 -6.75 -4.16
CA LEU A 93 5.59 -7.96 -4.88
C LEU A 93 5.99 -7.89 -6.36
N GLY A 94 5.67 -6.80 -7.04
CA GLY A 94 6.07 -6.57 -8.42
C GLY A 94 7.59 -6.63 -8.60
N GLY A 95 8.35 -6.04 -7.66
CA GLY A 95 9.80 -6.11 -7.66
C GLY A 95 10.38 -7.52 -7.53
N LEU A 96 9.72 -8.42 -6.78
CA LEU A 96 10.16 -9.82 -6.59
C LEU A 96 9.93 -10.69 -7.84
N VAL A 97 8.94 -10.35 -8.65
CA VAL A 97 8.49 -11.12 -9.82
C VAL A 97 9.05 -10.58 -11.13
N ALA A 98 9.45 -9.32 -11.15
CA ALA A 98 9.98 -8.64 -12.33
C ALA A 98 11.19 -9.34 -12.94
N LEU A 99 11.42 -9.12 -14.23
CA LEU A 99 12.57 -9.71 -14.95
C LEU A 99 13.92 -9.35 -14.33
N TRP A 100 14.03 -8.15 -13.71
CA TRP A 100 15.25 -7.69 -13.03
C TRP A 100 15.39 -8.16 -11.58
N ALA A 101 14.45 -8.98 -11.06
CA ALA A 101 14.46 -9.41 -9.66
C ALA A 101 15.74 -10.21 -9.29
N ALA A 102 16.25 -10.99 -10.23
CA ALA A 102 17.48 -11.76 -10.04
C ALA A 102 18.70 -10.85 -9.72
N ASP A 103 18.80 -9.70 -10.37
CA ASP A 103 19.88 -8.73 -10.15
C ASP A 103 19.79 -8.04 -8.78
N THR A 104 18.55 -7.87 -8.27
CA THR A 104 18.29 -7.16 -7.02
C THR A 104 18.29 -8.07 -5.80
N TYR A 105 17.72 -9.28 -5.91
CA TYR A 105 17.49 -10.20 -4.80
C TYR A 105 18.31 -11.49 -4.92
N GLY A 106 19.14 -11.63 -5.96
CA GLY A 106 19.88 -12.84 -6.27
C GLY A 106 19.01 -13.99 -6.79
N VAL A 107 17.68 -13.83 -6.80
CA VAL A 107 16.71 -14.82 -7.24
C VAL A 107 15.46 -14.15 -7.77
N ARG A 108 14.85 -14.70 -8.81
CA ARG A 108 13.55 -14.30 -9.31
C ARG A 108 12.49 -15.28 -8.84
N PHE A 109 11.43 -14.74 -8.23
CA PHE A 109 10.30 -15.57 -7.79
C PHE A 109 9.19 -15.59 -8.84
N THR A 110 8.44 -16.68 -8.88
CA THR A 110 7.19 -16.71 -9.65
C THR A 110 6.11 -15.89 -8.92
N ILE A 111 5.10 -15.44 -9.66
CA ILE A 111 4.01 -14.66 -9.10
C ILE A 111 3.28 -15.43 -7.98
N GLY A 112 3.13 -16.76 -8.13
CA GLY A 112 2.55 -17.62 -7.11
C GLY A 112 3.41 -17.75 -5.85
N GLN A 113 4.74 -17.85 -6.00
CA GLN A 113 5.67 -17.88 -4.87
C GLN A 113 5.64 -16.56 -4.08
N ALA A 114 5.50 -15.42 -4.77
CA ALA A 114 5.32 -14.13 -4.12
C ALA A 114 4.03 -14.08 -3.29
N PHE A 115 2.90 -14.58 -3.81
CA PHE A 115 1.65 -14.68 -3.04
C PHE A 115 1.74 -15.69 -1.89
N MET A 116 2.52 -16.74 -2.02
CA MET A 116 2.78 -17.67 -0.92
C MET A 116 3.54 -16.99 0.23
N MET A 117 4.49 -16.09 -0.06
CA MET A 117 5.14 -15.27 0.96
C MET A 117 4.15 -14.32 1.65
N VAL A 118 3.21 -13.73 0.90
CA VAL A 118 2.13 -12.91 1.46
C VAL A 118 1.24 -13.74 2.39
N LEU A 119 0.87 -14.97 2.00
CA LEU A 119 0.07 -15.85 2.86
C LEU A 119 0.79 -16.17 4.17
N ILE A 120 2.06 -16.55 4.09
CA ILE A 120 2.87 -16.85 5.29
C ILE A 120 2.96 -15.60 6.18
N SER A 121 3.20 -14.43 5.60
CA SER A 121 3.18 -13.14 6.31
C SER A 121 1.83 -12.91 7.00
N GLY A 122 0.70 -13.11 6.30
CA GLY A 122 -0.65 -12.98 6.85
C GLY A 122 -0.92 -13.93 8.02
N VAL A 123 -0.47 -15.19 7.93
CA VAL A 123 -0.59 -16.18 9.02
C VAL A 123 0.22 -15.76 10.24
N ILE A 124 1.48 -15.36 10.05
CA ILE A 124 2.32 -14.83 11.13
C ILE A 124 1.63 -13.62 11.76
N PHE A 125 1.11 -12.72 10.95
CA PHE A 125 0.42 -11.52 11.36
C PHE A 125 -0.84 -11.81 12.18
N LEU A 126 -1.60 -12.86 11.79
CA LEU A 126 -2.74 -13.36 12.54
C LEU A 126 -2.31 -13.89 13.92
N LEU A 127 -1.29 -14.73 13.96
CA LEU A 127 -0.75 -15.26 15.20
C LEU A 127 -0.28 -14.14 16.15
N LEU A 128 0.48 -13.16 15.63
CA LEU A 128 0.92 -12.01 16.41
C LEU A 128 -0.23 -11.12 16.91
N SER A 129 -1.37 -11.11 16.21
CA SER A 129 -2.60 -10.40 16.62
C SER A 129 -3.35 -11.11 17.75
N LEU A 130 -3.22 -12.44 17.85
CA LEU A 130 -3.85 -13.26 18.88
C LEU A 130 -3.04 -13.31 20.18
N ILE A 131 -1.71 -13.20 20.10
CA ILE A 131 -0.83 -13.22 21.28
C ILE A 131 -0.98 -11.93 22.06
N LYS A 132 -1.37 -12.03 23.34
CA LYS A 132 -1.46 -10.90 24.27
C LYS A 132 -0.39 -11.01 25.35
N ILE A 133 0.40 -9.97 25.53
CA ILE A 133 1.42 -9.85 26.56
C ILE A 133 1.09 -8.62 27.42
N LYS A 134 0.89 -8.81 28.73
CA LYS A 134 0.54 -7.73 29.67
C LYS A 134 -0.67 -6.88 29.21
N GLY A 135 -1.69 -7.52 28.61
CA GLY A 135 -2.91 -6.84 28.17
C GLY A 135 -2.84 -6.13 26.80
N LYS A 136 -1.67 -6.06 26.17
CA LYS A 136 -1.46 -5.55 24.81
C LYS A 136 -1.19 -6.70 23.85
N THR A 137 -1.62 -6.58 22.59
CA THR A 137 -1.20 -7.53 21.54
C THR A 137 0.29 -7.38 21.24
N PHE A 138 0.94 -8.43 20.76
CA PHE A 138 2.35 -8.35 20.38
C PHE A 138 2.60 -7.25 19.35
N ARG A 139 1.69 -7.07 18.40
CA ARG A 139 1.74 -5.99 17.40
C ARG A 139 1.76 -4.60 18.05
N GLU A 140 0.91 -4.36 19.05
CA GLU A 140 0.92 -3.10 19.80
C GLU A 140 2.25 -2.88 20.52
N LEU A 141 2.84 -3.93 21.08
CA LEU A 141 4.16 -3.83 21.74
C LEU A 141 5.28 -3.45 20.77
N VAL A 142 5.27 -4.05 19.56
CA VAL A 142 6.24 -3.72 18.51
C VAL A 142 6.06 -2.28 18.06
N PHE A 143 4.83 -1.86 17.78
CA PHE A 143 4.53 -0.49 17.35
C PHE A 143 4.90 0.55 18.40
N ASP A 144 4.50 0.33 19.67
CA ASP A 144 4.82 1.24 20.77
C ASP A 144 6.33 1.29 21.05
N GLY A 145 7.03 0.18 20.82
CA GLY A 145 8.47 0.06 21.02
C GLY A 145 9.34 0.69 19.93
N MET A 146 8.77 1.05 18.79
CA MET A 146 9.52 1.72 17.73
C MET A 146 9.74 3.20 18.04
N PRO A 147 10.93 3.76 17.70
CA PRO A 147 11.21 5.19 17.85
C PRO A 147 10.18 6.05 17.11
N VAL A 148 9.65 7.08 17.77
CA VAL A 148 8.62 7.97 17.20
C VAL A 148 9.07 8.59 15.89
N ALA A 149 10.33 8.99 15.81
CA ALA A 149 10.94 9.57 14.60
C ALA A 149 10.87 8.63 13.40
N VAL A 150 11.27 7.37 13.58
CA VAL A 150 11.24 6.37 12.49
C VAL A 150 9.81 6.00 12.15
N ARG A 151 8.95 5.81 13.15
CA ARG A 151 7.54 5.45 12.96
C ARG A 151 6.77 6.49 12.13
N GLY A 152 6.95 7.78 12.42
CA GLY A 152 6.37 8.87 11.64
C GLY A 152 6.95 8.95 10.22
N ALA A 153 8.26 8.73 10.09
CA ALA A 153 8.97 8.78 8.82
C ALA A 153 8.56 7.64 7.85
N ILE A 154 8.19 6.46 8.35
CA ILE A 154 7.77 5.32 7.51
C ILE A 154 6.62 5.71 6.59
N SER A 155 5.54 6.26 7.12
CA SER A 155 4.36 6.63 6.30
C SER A 155 4.67 7.72 5.29
N VAL A 156 5.52 8.69 5.64
CA VAL A 156 5.96 9.74 4.71
C VAL A 156 6.88 9.16 3.63
N GLY A 157 7.81 8.28 4.02
CA GLY A 157 8.71 7.59 3.10
C GLY A 157 7.97 6.70 2.11
N ILE A 158 6.99 5.92 2.56
CA ILE A 158 6.11 5.12 1.70
C ILE A 158 5.35 6.03 0.72
N GLY A 159 4.81 7.17 1.19
CA GLY A 159 4.12 8.12 0.32
C GLY A 159 5.03 8.66 -0.79
N LEU A 160 6.25 9.07 -0.44
CA LEU A 160 7.23 9.57 -1.42
C LEU A 160 7.69 8.45 -2.38
N PHE A 161 7.87 7.23 -1.88
CA PHE A 161 8.22 6.06 -2.68
C PHE A 161 7.13 5.71 -3.71
N ILE A 162 5.85 5.72 -3.30
CA ILE A 162 4.71 5.49 -4.19
C ILE A 162 4.63 6.60 -5.25
N ALA A 163 4.83 7.87 -4.87
CA ALA A 163 4.88 8.98 -5.82
C ALA A 163 6.02 8.80 -6.83
N TYR A 164 7.20 8.36 -6.38
CA TYR A 164 8.34 8.08 -7.26
C TYR A 164 8.02 7.00 -8.29
N ILE A 165 7.40 5.89 -7.87
CA ILE A 165 6.91 4.85 -8.80
C ILE A 165 5.87 5.44 -9.76
N GLY A 166 4.97 6.29 -9.27
CA GLY A 166 4.00 6.99 -10.11
C GLY A 166 4.69 7.84 -11.19
N PHE A 167 5.73 8.59 -10.85
CA PHE A 167 6.51 9.37 -11.81
C PHE A 167 7.23 8.51 -12.85
N GLN A 168 7.73 7.33 -12.46
CA GLN A 168 8.34 6.38 -13.41
C GLN A 168 7.27 5.78 -14.34
N ASN A 169 6.15 5.30 -13.81
CA ASN A 169 5.05 4.73 -14.62
C ASN A 169 4.40 5.77 -15.55
N ALA A 170 4.43 7.03 -15.16
CA ALA A 170 4.00 8.16 -15.97
C ALA A 170 4.98 8.51 -17.09
N GLY A 171 6.20 7.97 -17.05
CA GLY A 171 7.27 8.36 -17.96
C GLY A 171 7.80 9.79 -17.72
N VAL A 172 7.48 10.40 -16.59
CA VAL A 172 7.99 11.74 -16.20
C VAL A 172 9.46 11.64 -15.77
N ILE A 173 9.78 10.59 -15.02
CA ILE A 173 11.15 10.24 -14.64
C ILE A 173 11.61 9.08 -15.52
N VAL A 174 12.76 9.26 -16.14
CA VAL A 174 13.40 8.29 -17.04
C VAL A 174 14.81 7.96 -16.55
N THR A 175 15.33 6.82 -16.99
CA THR A 175 16.71 6.43 -16.70
C THR A 175 17.69 7.39 -17.38
N ASN A 176 18.78 7.70 -16.70
CA ASN A 176 19.87 8.50 -17.23
C ASN A 176 21.20 7.88 -16.79
N ASP A 177 22.06 7.56 -17.75
CA ASP A 177 23.31 6.83 -17.50
C ASP A 177 24.30 7.60 -16.62
N TYR A 178 24.19 8.92 -16.55
CA TYR A 178 25.08 9.77 -15.75
C TYR A 178 24.55 10.12 -14.38
N THR A 179 23.23 10.31 -14.24
CA THR A 179 22.59 10.78 -13.00
C THR A 179 21.64 9.76 -12.40
N GLN A 180 21.57 8.54 -12.97
CA GLN A 180 20.66 7.44 -12.68
C GLN A 180 19.20 7.75 -13.03
N VAL A 181 18.73 8.97 -12.78
CA VAL A 181 17.39 9.44 -13.12
C VAL A 181 17.44 10.82 -13.76
N GLY A 182 16.57 11.04 -14.73
CA GLY A 182 16.39 12.31 -15.41
C GLY A 182 14.92 12.64 -15.63
N LEU A 183 14.62 13.87 -15.99
CA LEU A 183 13.29 14.27 -16.43
C LEU A 183 13.14 13.94 -17.91
N VAL A 184 11.95 13.46 -18.31
CA VAL A 184 11.63 13.25 -19.72
C VAL A 184 11.81 14.55 -20.52
N SER A 185 12.34 14.44 -21.73
CA SER A 185 12.47 15.62 -22.62
C SER A 185 11.10 15.93 -23.26
N PHE A 186 10.44 16.96 -22.80
CA PHE A 186 9.18 17.43 -23.39
C PHE A 186 9.34 18.02 -24.79
N THR A 187 10.58 18.39 -25.19
CA THR A 187 10.88 18.87 -26.54
C THR A 187 10.74 17.78 -27.59
N ASN A 188 10.78 16.49 -27.17
CA ASN A 188 10.68 15.34 -28.06
C ASN A 188 9.23 14.99 -28.46
N TRP A 189 8.27 15.87 -28.20
CA TRP A 189 6.84 15.66 -28.50
C TRP A 189 6.56 15.24 -29.95
N GLY A 190 7.29 15.75 -30.90
CA GLY A 190 7.13 15.46 -32.33
C GLY A 190 8.22 14.56 -32.93
N THR A 191 9.16 14.04 -32.15
CA THR A 191 10.27 13.26 -32.67
C THR A 191 9.87 11.85 -33.03
N GLN A 192 10.55 11.27 -34.03
CA GLN A 192 10.41 9.87 -34.44
C GLN A 192 11.51 8.96 -33.82
N ILE A 193 12.29 9.50 -32.88
CA ILE A 193 13.35 8.75 -32.21
C ILE A 193 12.73 7.65 -31.34
N VAL A 194 13.21 6.43 -31.51
CA VAL A 194 12.77 5.26 -30.77
C VAL A 194 13.84 4.90 -29.76
N ASN A 195 13.48 4.89 -28.48
CA ASN A 195 14.33 4.45 -27.38
C ASN A 195 13.70 3.23 -26.69
N ASN A 196 14.46 2.14 -26.53
CA ASN A 196 13.96 0.88 -25.95
C ASN A 196 12.66 0.34 -26.59
N GLY A 197 12.52 0.50 -27.90
CA GLY A 197 11.36 0.00 -28.65
C GLY A 197 10.14 0.93 -28.66
N ASN A 198 10.15 2.04 -27.89
CA ASN A 198 9.06 3.03 -27.85
C ASN A 198 9.50 4.37 -28.42
N PRO A 199 8.64 5.07 -29.19
CA PRO A 199 8.91 6.44 -29.62
C PRO A 199 9.08 7.38 -28.41
N GLU A 200 10.13 8.19 -28.39
CA GLU A 200 10.34 9.21 -27.34
C GLU A 200 9.17 10.21 -27.27
N SER A 201 8.53 10.48 -28.41
CA SER A 201 7.32 11.30 -28.47
C SER A 201 6.17 10.68 -27.67
N PHE A 202 6.06 9.35 -27.63
CA PHE A 202 5.05 8.67 -26.83
C PHE A 202 5.29 8.83 -25.34
N ALA A 203 6.53 8.71 -24.86
CA ALA A 203 6.88 8.94 -23.46
C ALA A 203 6.56 10.37 -23.02
N ALA A 204 6.86 11.38 -23.84
CA ALA A 204 6.51 12.77 -23.57
C ALA A 204 4.98 12.99 -23.47
N LYS A 205 4.19 12.36 -24.37
CA LYS A 205 2.72 12.44 -24.35
C LYS A 205 2.15 11.77 -23.11
N THR A 206 2.65 10.58 -22.75
CA THR A 206 2.27 9.84 -21.55
C THR A 206 2.53 10.67 -20.28
N ALA A 207 3.71 11.29 -20.19
CA ALA A 207 4.08 12.17 -19.08
C ALA A 207 3.13 13.39 -18.96
N VAL A 208 2.79 14.03 -20.08
CA VAL A 208 1.86 15.17 -20.07
C VAL A 208 0.47 14.74 -19.63
N VAL A 209 -0.06 13.62 -20.13
CA VAL A 209 -1.38 13.11 -19.73
C VAL A 209 -1.39 12.82 -18.22
N ALA A 210 -0.34 12.21 -17.68
CA ALA A 210 -0.23 11.93 -16.25
C ALA A 210 -0.16 13.21 -15.40
N LEU A 211 0.63 14.21 -15.81
CA LEU A 211 0.72 15.48 -15.10
C LEU A 211 -0.60 16.27 -15.14
N LEU A 212 -1.30 16.29 -16.30
CA LEU A 212 -2.63 16.90 -16.40
C LEU A 212 -3.63 16.19 -15.50
N GLY A 213 -3.59 14.84 -15.45
CA GLY A 213 -4.39 14.05 -14.52
C GLY A 213 -4.11 14.41 -13.06
N LEU A 214 -2.84 14.52 -12.68
CA LEU A 214 -2.43 14.94 -11.33
C LEU A 214 -2.96 16.32 -10.97
N PHE A 215 -2.83 17.30 -11.86
CA PHE A 215 -3.32 18.67 -11.64
C PHE A 215 -4.84 18.68 -11.53
N PHE A 216 -5.53 17.89 -12.35
CA PHE A 216 -6.98 17.77 -12.31
C PHE A 216 -7.45 17.15 -10.98
N ILE A 217 -6.82 16.08 -10.50
CA ILE A 217 -7.08 15.50 -9.17
C ILE A 217 -6.90 16.58 -8.08
N ALA A 218 -5.78 17.29 -8.10
CA ALA A 218 -5.47 18.31 -7.09
C ALA A 218 -6.50 19.46 -7.07
N ILE A 219 -6.98 19.90 -8.25
CA ILE A 219 -8.02 20.92 -8.37
C ILE A 219 -9.35 20.40 -7.81
N LEU A 220 -9.75 19.18 -8.17
CA LEU A 220 -10.98 18.56 -7.67
C LEU A 220 -10.94 18.37 -6.14
N ASP A 221 -9.78 17.97 -5.59
CA ASP A 221 -9.59 17.85 -4.14
C ASP A 221 -9.70 19.20 -3.45
N LYS A 222 -9.09 20.26 -4.02
CA LYS A 222 -9.22 21.64 -3.52
C LYS A 222 -10.67 22.12 -3.52
N LEU A 223 -11.46 21.71 -4.50
CA LEU A 223 -12.89 22.00 -4.60
C LEU A 223 -13.76 21.12 -3.70
N ASN A 224 -13.14 20.24 -2.89
CA ASN A 224 -13.80 19.26 -2.02
C ASN A 224 -14.75 18.31 -2.78
N VAL A 225 -14.44 17.97 -4.03
CA VAL A 225 -15.19 17.00 -4.81
C VAL A 225 -14.91 15.59 -4.25
N LYS A 226 -15.95 14.94 -3.75
CA LYS A 226 -15.84 13.56 -3.23
C LYS A 226 -15.51 12.62 -4.39
N GLY A 227 -14.42 11.84 -4.24
CA GLY A 227 -13.93 10.96 -5.31
C GLY A 227 -13.05 11.70 -6.34
N SER A 228 -12.40 12.80 -5.96
CA SER A 228 -11.47 13.57 -6.81
C SER A 228 -10.47 12.70 -7.57
N ILE A 229 -9.95 11.64 -6.93
CA ILE A 229 -8.96 10.73 -7.53
C ILE A 229 -9.57 9.97 -8.72
N ILE A 230 -10.74 9.34 -8.56
CA ILE A 230 -11.36 8.57 -9.65
C ILE A 230 -11.81 9.50 -10.80
N PHE A 231 -12.36 10.68 -10.50
CA PHE A 231 -12.71 11.65 -11.53
C PHE A 231 -11.48 12.20 -12.23
N GLY A 232 -10.37 12.37 -11.52
CA GLY A 232 -9.11 12.75 -12.11
C GLY A 232 -8.55 11.70 -13.05
N ILE A 233 -8.59 10.43 -12.68
CA ILE A 233 -8.22 9.30 -13.54
C ILE A 233 -9.08 9.29 -14.82
N LEU A 234 -10.39 9.41 -14.68
CA LEU A 234 -11.31 9.46 -15.83
C LEU A 234 -11.01 10.66 -16.73
N GLY A 235 -10.75 11.84 -16.14
CA GLY A 235 -10.35 13.04 -16.88
C GLY A 235 -9.04 12.81 -17.66
N ALA A 236 -8.01 12.24 -17.02
CA ALA A 236 -6.75 11.90 -17.65
C ALA A 236 -6.94 10.86 -18.77
N THR A 237 -7.80 9.87 -18.56
CA THR A 237 -8.16 8.86 -19.57
C THR A 237 -8.77 9.50 -20.81
N ILE A 238 -9.72 10.44 -20.63
CA ILE A 238 -10.36 11.17 -21.72
C ILE A 238 -9.34 12.03 -22.47
N VAL A 239 -8.51 12.78 -21.73
CA VAL A 239 -7.43 13.59 -22.32
C VAL A 239 -6.42 12.72 -23.06
N GLY A 240 -6.17 11.50 -22.61
CA GLY A 240 -5.27 10.54 -23.26
C GLY A 240 -5.74 10.06 -24.64
N ILE A 241 -7.04 10.16 -24.98
CA ILE A 241 -7.59 9.71 -26.26
C ILE A 241 -6.96 10.45 -27.45
N PRO A 242 -7.01 11.80 -27.56
CA PRO A 242 -6.42 12.51 -28.68
C PRO A 242 -4.90 12.39 -28.78
N PHE A 243 -4.22 12.04 -27.67
CA PHE A 243 -2.76 11.83 -27.67
C PHE A 243 -2.36 10.38 -28.04
N GLY A 244 -3.33 9.47 -28.23
CA GLY A 244 -3.08 8.06 -28.53
C GLY A 244 -2.52 7.28 -27.33
N VAL A 245 -2.66 7.80 -26.10
CA VAL A 245 -2.24 7.15 -24.86
C VAL A 245 -3.32 6.21 -24.32
N THR A 246 -4.59 6.53 -24.60
CA THR A 246 -5.75 5.70 -24.19
C THR A 246 -6.22 4.85 -25.35
N ASP A 247 -6.21 3.53 -25.16
CA ASP A 247 -6.74 2.57 -26.12
C ASP A 247 -8.19 2.20 -25.78
N LEU A 248 -9.13 2.62 -26.63
CA LEU A 248 -10.55 2.32 -26.47
C LEU A 248 -10.96 0.98 -27.10
N SER A 249 -10.07 0.29 -27.82
CA SER A 249 -10.37 -1.01 -28.45
C SER A 249 -10.71 -2.07 -27.38
N VAL A 250 -10.16 -1.93 -26.18
CA VAL A 250 -10.44 -2.79 -25.03
C VAL A 250 -11.92 -2.78 -24.64
N LEU A 251 -12.63 -1.66 -24.86
CA LEU A 251 -14.08 -1.56 -24.60
C LEU A 251 -14.92 -2.43 -25.51
N ALA A 252 -14.39 -2.83 -26.69
CA ALA A 252 -15.06 -3.75 -27.58
C ALA A 252 -15.08 -5.21 -27.06
N GLY A 253 -14.41 -5.47 -25.91
CA GLY A 253 -14.37 -6.81 -25.30
C GLY A 253 -13.44 -7.76 -26.05
N SER A 254 -12.31 -7.25 -26.57
CA SER A 254 -11.30 -8.04 -27.25
C SER A 254 -10.28 -8.65 -26.28
N GLY A 255 -9.81 -9.86 -26.57
CA GLY A 255 -8.79 -10.55 -25.78
C GLY A 255 -9.34 -11.18 -24.49
N SER A 256 -8.60 -11.03 -23.39
CA SER A 256 -8.94 -11.61 -22.08
C SER A 256 -9.98 -10.78 -21.29
N VAL A 257 -10.43 -9.64 -21.84
CA VAL A 257 -11.37 -8.71 -21.18
C VAL A 257 -12.75 -8.87 -21.80
N SER A 258 -13.77 -9.24 -21.02
CA SER A 258 -15.15 -9.44 -21.49
C SER A 258 -16.14 -8.64 -20.62
N TRP A 259 -17.23 -8.17 -21.23
CA TRP A 259 -18.38 -7.60 -20.50
C TRP A 259 -19.20 -8.67 -19.79
N LYS A 260 -19.01 -9.95 -20.13
CA LYS A 260 -19.72 -11.06 -19.51
C LYS A 260 -19.03 -11.43 -18.20
N PHE A 261 -19.58 -10.96 -17.09
CA PHE A 261 -19.06 -11.20 -15.74
C PHE A 261 -18.74 -12.68 -15.48
N TRP A 262 -19.64 -13.60 -15.89
CA TRP A 262 -19.44 -15.03 -15.64
C TRP A 262 -18.26 -15.63 -16.42
N GLU A 263 -17.94 -15.10 -17.58
CA GLU A 263 -16.73 -15.50 -18.34
C GLU A 263 -15.48 -15.03 -17.61
N ASN A 264 -15.43 -13.77 -17.18
CA ASN A 264 -14.32 -13.24 -16.40
C ASN A 264 -14.14 -14.00 -15.10
N PHE A 265 -15.23 -14.28 -14.38
CA PHE A 265 -15.21 -15.03 -13.14
C PHE A 265 -14.76 -16.48 -13.32
N LYS A 266 -15.24 -17.17 -14.39
CA LYS A 266 -14.77 -18.51 -14.75
C LYS A 266 -13.28 -18.48 -15.09
N ASN A 267 -12.86 -17.56 -15.95
CA ASN A 267 -11.47 -17.43 -16.40
C ASN A 267 -10.53 -17.13 -15.23
N PHE A 268 -11.00 -16.43 -14.20
CA PHE A 268 -10.22 -16.18 -12.98
C PHE A 268 -9.77 -17.49 -12.29
N PHE A 269 -10.59 -18.53 -12.29
CA PHE A 269 -10.26 -19.82 -11.67
C PHE A 269 -9.64 -20.84 -12.61
N THR A 270 -9.97 -20.79 -13.89
CA THR A 270 -9.66 -21.88 -14.87
C THR A 270 -8.86 -21.43 -16.10
N GLY A 271 -8.54 -20.14 -16.23
CA GLY A 271 -7.77 -19.62 -17.35
C GLY A 271 -6.27 -19.95 -17.24
N ASP A 272 -5.54 -19.83 -18.35
CA ASP A 272 -4.09 -20.13 -18.41
C ASP A 272 -3.25 -19.07 -17.68
N TYR A 273 -3.66 -17.80 -17.70
CA TYR A 273 -2.98 -16.68 -17.05
C TYR A 273 -3.74 -16.21 -15.82
N THR A 274 -3.88 -17.10 -14.81
CA THR A 274 -4.58 -16.76 -13.59
C THR A 274 -3.63 -16.65 -12.40
N VAL A 275 -3.82 -15.62 -11.58
CA VAL A 275 -3.06 -15.48 -10.34
C VAL A 275 -3.47 -16.53 -9.31
N PHE A 276 -4.73 -16.96 -9.33
CA PHE A 276 -5.22 -18.06 -8.49
C PHE A 276 -4.57 -19.41 -8.84
N GLY A 277 -4.47 -19.72 -10.16
CA GLY A 277 -3.74 -20.91 -10.64
C GLY A 277 -2.26 -20.85 -10.29
N SER A 278 -1.62 -19.71 -10.52
CA SER A 278 -0.20 -19.51 -10.16
C SER A 278 0.05 -19.70 -8.66
N PHE A 279 -0.87 -19.25 -7.79
CA PHE A 279 -0.79 -19.48 -6.36
C PHE A 279 -0.86 -20.97 -5.99
N THR A 280 -1.80 -21.71 -6.58
CA THR A 280 -1.94 -23.17 -6.33
C THR A 280 -0.73 -23.97 -6.81
N ASP A 281 -0.11 -23.56 -7.92
CA ASP A 281 1.09 -24.22 -8.45
C ASP A 281 2.33 -23.95 -7.59
N ALA A 282 2.42 -22.81 -6.93
CA ALA A 282 3.50 -22.50 -6.01
C ALA A 282 3.58 -23.46 -4.81
N PHE A 283 2.45 -24.00 -4.36
CA PHE A 283 2.44 -25.03 -3.31
C PHE A 283 3.08 -26.36 -3.78
N LYS A 284 3.02 -26.65 -5.08
CA LYS A 284 3.62 -27.86 -5.65
C LYS A 284 5.12 -27.68 -5.89
N THR A 285 5.52 -26.48 -6.35
CA THR A 285 6.90 -26.19 -6.73
C THR A 285 7.78 -25.75 -5.56
N GLY A 286 7.17 -25.16 -4.50
CA GLY A 286 7.91 -24.58 -3.36
C GLY A 286 8.75 -23.37 -3.75
N PHE A 287 9.69 -23.01 -2.89
CA PHE A 287 10.63 -21.90 -3.13
C PHE A 287 11.92 -22.42 -3.80
N PRO A 288 12.61 -21.57 -4.59
CA PRO A 288 13.89 -21.93 -5.20
C PRO A 288 14.94 -22.34 -4.16
N ALA A 289 15.78 -23.32 -4.51
CA ALA A 289 16.87 -23.75 -3.64
C ALA A 289 17.81 -22.56 -3.34
N GLY A 290 18.26 -22.44 -2.09
CA GLY A 290 19.14 -21.33 -1.65
C GLY A 290 18.42 -20.02 -1.31
N SER A 291 17.14 -19.85 -1.64
CA SER A 291 16.40 -18.60 -1.42
C SER A 291 15.82 -18.44 -0.01
N VAL A 292 16.01 -19.38 0.89
CA VAL A 292 15.35 -19.43 2.23
C VAL A 292 15.60 -18.16 3.03
N PHE A 293 16.83 -17.65 3.05
CA PHE A 293 17.15 -16.42 3.77
C PHE A 293 16.41 -15.21 3.19
N THR A 294 16.43 -15.06 1.86
CA THR A 294 15.69 -13.99 1.14
C THR A 294 14.19 -14.07 1.42
N VAL A 295 13.60 -15.26 1.36
CA VAL A 295 12.19 -15.51 1.66
C VAL A 295 11.84 -15.08 3.08
N ILE A 296 12.64 -15.47 4.09
CA ILE A 296 12.43 -15.07 5.48
C ILE A 296 12.47 -13.53 5.62
N MET A 297 13.47 -12.89 5.02
CA MET A 297 13.63 -11.44 5.11
C MET A 297 12.50 -10.68 4.40
N VAL A 298 12.04 -11.18 3.25
CA VAL A 298 10.88 -10.62 2.54
C VAL A 298 9.61 -10.76 3.40
N ILE A 299 9.37 -11.92 4.01
CA ILE A 299 8.21 -12.14 4.88
C ILE A 299 8.25 -11.20 6.09
N VAL A 300 9.40 -11.09 6.77
CA VAL A 300 9.56 -10.14 7.89
C VAL A 300 9.27 -8.71 7.46
N THR A 301 9.77 -8.32 6.29
CA THR A 301 9.51 -7.01 5.70
C THR A 301 8.04 -6.79 5.43
N MET A 302 7.36 -7.75 4.80
CA MET A 302 5.91 -7.69 4.53
C MET A 302 5.13 -7.51 5.84
N CYS A 303 5.47 -8.29 6.88
CA CYS A 303 4.86 -8.16 8.20
C CYS A 303 5.06 -6.74 8.78
N MET A 304 6.25 -6.18 8.64
CA MET A 304 6.54 -4.84 9.18
C MET A 304 5.78 -3.75 8.43
N ILE A 305 5.81 -3.77 7.09
CA ILE A 305 5.12 -2.77 6.26
C ILE A 305 3.62 -2.81 6.55
N ASP A 306 3.01 -3.99 6.50
CA ASP A 306 1.58 -4.17 6.71
C ASP A 306 1.16 -3.72 8.12
N MET A 307 1.97 -4.02 9.14
CA MET A 307 1.74 -3.57 10.50
C MET A 307 1.72 -2.04 10.61
N PHE A 308 2.70 -1.35 10.02
CA PHE A 308 2.79 0.11 10.15
C PHE A 308 1.76 0.81 9.30
N ASP A 309 1.47 0.30 8.11
CA ASP A 309 0.44 0.85 7.22
C ASP A 309 -0.94 0.76 7.87
N THR A 310 -1.33 -0.42 8.32
CA THR A 310 -2.62 -0.62 9.01
C THR A 310 -2.73 0.21 10.28
N MET A 311 -1.73 0.18 11.17
CA MET A 311 -1.79 0.90 12.45
C MET A 311 -1.81 2.41 12.25
N GLY A 312 -0.97 2.93 11.35
CA GLY A 312 -0.94 4.36 11.01
C GLY A 312 -2.28 4.82 10.42
N THR A 313 -2.82 4.05 9.50
CA THR A 313 -4.10 4.33 8.84
C THR A 313 -5.28 4.32 9.81
N ILE A 314 -5.37 3.32 10.68
CA ILE A 314 -6.47 3.20 11.64
C ILE A 314 -6.47 4.39 12.62
N VAL A 315 -5.29 4.75 13.14
CA VAL A 315 -5.15 5.91 14.02
C VAL A 315 -5.48 7.20 13.26
N GLY A 316 -5.03 7.33 12.02
CA GLY A 316 -5.31 8.48 11.16
C GLY A 316 -6.80 8.65 10.84
N CYS A 317 -7.51 7.56 10.52
CA CYS A 317 -8.93 7.60 10.16
C CYS A 317 -9.87 7.77 11.36
N CYS A 318 -9.54 7.17 12.50
CA CYS A 318 -10.41 7.11 13.68
C CYS A 318 -10.00 8.09 14.78
N GLY A 319 -8.73 8.49 14.80
CA GLY A 319 -8.19 9.41 15.79
C GLY A 319 -8.90 10.75 15.81
N GLY A 320 -9.08 11.32 17.00
CA GLY A 320 -9.83 12.57 17.18
C GLY A 320 -11.35 12.44 17.11
N ASN A 321 -11.89 11.30 16.68
CA ASN A 321 -13.33 11.03 16.66
C ASN A 321 -13.76 10.19 17.87
N ARG A 322 -14.31 10.83 18.88
CA ARG A 322 -14.73 10.19 20.15
C ARG A 322 -15.81 9.10 20.01
N ILE A 323 -16.45 8.99 18.85
CA ILE A 323 -17.40 7.91 18.57
C ILE A 323 -16.68 6.64 18.10
N LEU A 324 -15.49 6.81 17.47
CA LEU A 324 -14.70 5.73 16.89
C LEU A 324 -13.46 5.37 17.72
N SER A 325 -12.96 6.28 18.57
CA SER A 325 -11.77 6.10 19.38
C SER A 325 -11.95 6.59 20.82
N ASP A 326 -11.12 6.05 21.72
CA ASP A 326 -11.02 6.45 23.12
C ASP A 326 -10.28 7.80 23.31
N GLU A 327 -10.01 8.17 24.57
CA GLU A 327 -9.31 9.40 24.94
C GLU A 327 -7.86 9.45 24.45
N ASN A 328 -7.23 8.29 24.28
CA ASN A 328 -5.87 8.14 23.79
C ASN A 328 -5.80 7.98 22.24
N ASN A 329 -6.88 8.33 21.53
CA ASN A 329 -7.03 8.13 20.09
C ASN A 329 -6.91 6.67 19.63
N LYS A 330 -7.05 5.69 20.53
CA LYS A 330 -7.06 4.28 20.22
C LYS A 330 -8.46 3.89 19.72
N PRO A 331 -8.60 3.31 18.53
CA PRO A 331 -9.90 2.90 17.97
C PRO A 331 -10.60 1.86 18.83
N TYR A 332 -11.91 2.00 18.98
CA TYR A 332 -12.71 0.92 19.57
C TYR A 332 -12.60 -0.35 18.73
N ASN A 333 -12.71 -1.52 19.35
CA ASN A 333 -12.55 -2.83 18.70
C ASN A 333 -11.18 -3.06 18.02
N TYR A 334 -10.13 -2.37 18.47
CA TYR A 334 -8.78 -2.43 17.86
C TYR A 334 -8.31 -3.87 17.58
N GLY A 335 -8.43 -4.79 18.55
CA GLY A 335 -8.04 -6.19 18.34
C GLY A 335 -8.83 -6.89 17.22
N LYS A 336 -10.13 -6.58 17.06
CA LYS A 336 -10.96 -7.13 15.98
C LYS A 336 -10.58 -6.54 14.62
N ILE A 337 -10.19 -5.27 14.57
CA ILE A 337 -9.68 -4.64 13.36
C ILE A 337 -8.40 -5.35 12.91
N MET A 338 -7.46 -5.61 13.84
CA MET A 338 -6.21 -6.31 13.57
C MET A 338 -6.41 -7.75 13.09
N ILE A 339 -7.39 -8.46 13.65
CA ILE A 339 -7.74 -9.81 13.19
C ILE A 339 -8.37 -9.76 11.80
N SER A 340 -9.28 -8.81 11.55
CA SER A 340 -9.90 -8.61 10.23
C SER A 340 -8.85 -8.37 9.15
N ASP A 341 -7.86 -7.55 9.44
CA ASP A 341 -6.74 -7.21 8.59
C ASP A 341 -5.87 -8.44 8.24
N ALA A 342 -5.48 -9.19 9.26
CA ALA A 342 -4.67 -10.40 9.07
C ALA A 342 -5.42 -11.50 8.27
N VAL A 343 -6.71 -11.72 8.56
CA VAL A 343 -7.53 -12.68 7.82
C VAL A 343 -7.75 -12.21 6.37
N ALA A 344 -7.95 -10.91 6.16
CA ALA A 344 -8.09 -10.33 4.83
C ALA A 344 -6.80 -10.49 4.01
N THR A 345 -5.64 -10.30 4.63
CA THR A 345 -4.32 -10.55 4.00
C THR A 345 -4.19 -12.01 3.56
N CYS A 346 -4.55 -12.98 4.42
CA CYS A 346 -4.54 -14.39 4.04
C CYS A 346 -5.49 -14.68 2.87
N ALA A 347 -6.71 -14.14 2.91
CA ALA A 347 -7.70 -14.33 1.84
C ALA A 347 -7.23 -13.67 0.53
N GLY A 348 -6.66 -12.47 0.59
CA GLY A 348 -6.10 -11.77 -0.57
C GLY A 348 -4.97 -12.56 -1.24
N ALA A 349 -4.04 -13.08 -0.44
CA ALA A 349 -2.95 -13.91 -0.93
C ALA A 349 -3.44 -15.18 -1.64
N MET A 350 -4.44 -15.85 -1.07
CA MET A 350 -5.06 -17.05 -1.67
C MET A 350 -5.79 -16.73 -2.99
N LEU A 351 -6.35 -15.55 -3.13
CA LEU A 351 -6.97 -15.08 -4.36
C LEU A 351 -5.96 -14.61 -5.41
N GLY A 352 -4.72 -14.36 -5.02
CA GLY A 352 -3.68 -13.87 -5.93
C GLY A 352 -3.58 -12.35 -6.00
N THR A 353 -3.78 -11.68 -4.86
CA THR A 353 -3.43 -10.27 -4.68
C THR A 353 -2.45 -10.13 -3.51
N SER A 354 -1.90 -8.94 -3.30
CA SER A 354 -1.00 -8.68 -2.17
C SER A 354 -1.78 -8.61 -0.83
N THR A 355 -1.12 -8.18 0.22
CA THR A 355 -1.77 -7.99 1.52
C THR A 355 -2.99 -7.09 1.38
N VAL A 356 -4.11 -7.52 1.95
CA VAL A 356 -5.33 -6.71 2.01
C VAL A 356 -5.35 -5.97 3.33
N THR A 357 -5.09 -4.67 3.29
CA THR A 357 -4.87 -3.81 4.46
C THR A 357 -5.87 -2.65 4.50
N THR A 358 -5.96 -1.97 5.64
CA THR A 358 -6.88 -0.85 5.84
C THR A 358 -6.40 0.39 5.10
N PHE A 359 -7.26 1.02 4.32
CA PHE A 359 -6.96 2.18 3.49
C PHE A 359 -7.22 3.52 4.20
N VAL A 360 -6.28 4.45 4.04
CA VAL A 360 -6.37 5.82 4.62
C VAL A 360 -7.53 6.62 4.04
N GLU A 361 -7.95 6.32 2.82
CA GLU A 361 -9.11 6.88 2.14
C GLU A 361 -10.43 6.56 2.86
N SER A 362 -10.46 5.58 3.75
CA SER A 362 -11.58 5.36 4.68
C SER A 362 -11.89 6.60 5.51
N GLY A 363 -10.89 7.46 5.74
CA GLY A 363 -11.06 8.77 6.37
C GLY A 363 -12.03 9.70 5.63
N ALA A 364 -12.17 9.57 4.31
CA ALA A 364 -13.15 10.32 3.53
C ALA A 364 -14.59 9.92 3.90
N GLY A 365 -14.85 8.62 4.03
CA GLY A 365 -16.15 8.11 4.50
C GLY A 365 -16.43 8.48 5.96
N VAL A 366 -15.43 8.38 6.84
CA VAL A 366 -15.54 8.83 8.24
C VAL A 366 -15.86 10.33 8.29
N SER A 367 -15.21 11.15 7.48
CA SER A 367 -15.48 12.60 7.36
C SER A 367 -16.86 12.89 6.78
N ALA A 368 -17.38 12.01 5.92
CA ALA A 368 -18.74 12.11 5.38
C ALA A 368 -19.84 11.67 6.37
N GLY A 369 -19.46 11.22 7.57
CA GLY A 369 -20.37 10.84 8.65
C GLY A 369 -20.52 9.33 8.88
N GLY A 370 -19.72 8.49 8.24
CA GLY A 370 -19.63 7.05 8.50
C GLY A 370 -19.15 6.76 9.92
N ARG A 371 -19.87 5.90 10.64
CA ARG A 371 -19.60 5.59 12.06
C ARG A 371 -19.74 4.11 12.38
N THR A 372 -20.30 3.33 11.49
CA THR A 372 -20.61 1.92 11.73
C THR A 372 -20.09 1.02 10.61
N GLY A 373 -20.15 -0.29 10.82
CA GLY A 373 -19.83 -1.28 9.77
C GLY A 373 -20.73 -1.20 8.53
N LEU A 374 -21.85 -0.46 8.58
CA LEU A 374 -22.70 -0.27 7.41
C LEU A 374 -22.01 0.53 6.31
N THR A 375 -21.19 1.52 6.67
CA THR A 375 -20.31 2.23 5.72
C THR A 375 -19.38 1.25 5.00
N ALA A 376 -18.67 0.40 5.75
CA ALA A 376 -17.80 -0.62 5.17
C ALA A 376 -18.58 -1.64 4.31
N PHE A 377 -19.74 -2.10 4.78
CA PHE A 377 -20.60 -3.00 3.99
C PHE A 377 -20.99 -2.39 2.64
N THR A 378 -21.39 -1.11 2.62
CA THR A 378 -21.72 -0.40 1.38
C THR A 378 -20.51 -0.31 0.45
N THR A 379 -19.32 -0.02 1.00
CA THR A 379 -18.08 0.01 0.21
C THR A 379 -17.77 -1.36 -0.40
N ALA A 380 -17.95 -2.45 0.36
CA ALA A 380 -17.77 -3.82 -0.15
C ALA A 380 -18.75 -4.15 -1.29
N CYS A 381 -20.02 -3.73 -1.17
CA CYS A 381 -20.98 -3.88 -2.27
C CYS A 381 -20.55 -3.12 -3.52
N MET A 382 -19.98 -1.93 -3.39
CA MET A 382 -19.49 -1.16 -4.54
C MET A 382 -18.26 -1.82 -5.19
N PHE A 383 -17.33 -2.40 -4.42
CA PHE A 383 -16.23 -3.20 -4.97
C PHE A 383 -16.76 -4.45 -5.70
N PHE A 384 -17.79 -5.12 -5.17
CA PHE A 384 -18.41 -6.24 -5.86
C PHE A 384 -19.04 -5.80 -7.20
N LEU A 385 -19.77 -4.67 -7.21
CA LEU A 385 -20.36 -4.13 -8.42
C LEU A 385 -19.31 -3.72 -9.47
N SER A 386 -18.14 -3.26 -9.05
CA SER A 386 -17.06 -2.88 -9.97
C SER A 386 -16.54 -4.05 -10.81
N MET A 387 -16.69 -5.30 -10.34
CA MET A 387 -16.29 -6.50 -11.10
C MET A 387 -17.08 -6.66 -12.40
N PHE A 388 -18.31 -6.16 -12.48
CA PHE A 388 -19.12 -6.14 -13.71
C PHE A 388 -18.65 -5.08 -14.71
N ALA A 389 -17.88 -4.08 -14.24
CA ALA A 389 -17.37 -2.98 -15.04
C ALA A 389 -15.89 -3.15 -15.42
N LEU A 390 -15.34 -4.39 -15.38
CA LEU A 390 -13.94 -4.70 -15.67
C LEU A 390 -13.42 -4.03 -16.95
N PRO A 391 -14.15 -4.05 -18.12
CA PRO A 391 -13.67 -3.41 -19.34
C PRO A 391 -13.48 -1.88 -19.21
N LEU A 392 -14.29 -1.20 -18.39
CA LEU A 392 -14.12 0.23 -18.14
C LEU A 392 -12.80 0.51 -17.40
N PHE A 393 -12.46 -0.32 -16.43
CA PHE A 393 -11.21 -0.19 -15.69
C PHE A 393 -9.99 -0.58 -16.55
N ALA A 394 -10.15 -1.56 -17.43
CA ALA A 394 -9.10 -2.00 -18.35
C ALA A 394 -8.77 -0.95 -19.43
N ALA A 395 -9.70 -0.06 -19.75
CA ALA A 395 -9.49 1.06 -20.68
C ALA A 395 -8.70 2.23 -20.06
N ILE A 396 -8.46 2.23 -18.73
CA ILE A 396 -7.70 3.27 -18.05
C ILE A 396 -6.20 3.06 -18.35
N PRO A 397 -5.52 4.01 -19.03
CA PRO A 397 -4.11 3.87 -19.34
C PRO A 397 -3.24 4.01 -18.08
N SER A 398 -2.03 3.42 -18.14
CA SER A 398 -1.04 3.50 -17.04
C SER A 398 -0.73 4.94 -16.63
N ALA A 399 -0.70 5.88 -17.57
CA ALA A 399 -0.50 7.30 -17.32
C ALA A 399 -1.58 7.91 -16.40
N ALA A 400 -2.84 7.55 -16.63
CA ALA A 400 -3.95 8.03 -15.79
C ALA A 400 -3.91 7.37 -14.39
N ALA A 401 -3.59 6.08 -14.30
CA ALA A 401 -3.38 5.40 -13.02
C ALA A 401 -2.18 5.98 -12.24
N ALA A 402 -1.10 6.32 -12.95
CA ALA A 402 0.10 6.92 -12.35
C ALA A 402 -0.18 8.29 -11.73
N SER A 403 -1.09 9.10 -12.31
CA SER A 403 -1.49 10.38 -11.72
C SER A 403 -2.09 10.22 -10.32
N ALA A 404 -2.86 9.15 -10.11
CA ALA A 404 -3.41 8.79 -8.80
C ALA A 404 -2.31 8.35 -7.83
N LEU A 405 -1.34 7.53 -8.26
CA LEU A 405 -0.20 7.12 -7.42
C LEU A 405 0.58 8.33 -6.90
N ILE A 406 0.88 9.28 -7.78
CA ILE A 406 1.59 10.50 -7.38
C ILE A 406 0.75 11.28 -6.36
N TYR A 407 -0.55 11.43 -6.60
CA TYR A 407 -1.42 12.18 -5.71
C TYR A 407 -1.61 11.49 -4.35
N VAL A 408 -1.73 10.17 -4.32
CA VAL A 408 -1.77 9.39 -3.07
C VAL A 408 -0.49 9.60 -2.27
N GLY A 409 0.68 9.63 -2.93
CA GLY A 409 1.94 10.00 -2.28
C GLY A 409 1.86 11.38 -1.63
N VAL A 410 1.29 12.38 -2.32
CA VAL A 410 1.05 13.72 -1.75
C VAL A 410 0.15 13.66 -0.52
N LEU A 411 -0.95 12.89 -0.57
CA LEU A 411 -1.87 12.75 0.57
C LEU A 411 -1.20 12.06 1.76
N MET A 412 -0.43 11.00 1.54
CA MET A 412 0.31 10.31 2.60
C MET A 412 1.32 11.24 3.28
N MET A 413 2.06 12.03 2.51
CA MET A 413 2.96 13.04 3.06
C MET A 413 2.19 14.10 3.84
N LYS A 414 1.14 14.70 3.26
CA LYS A 414 0.32 15.74 3.89
C LYS A 414 -0.24 15.30 5.24
N ASN A 415 -0.70 14.05 5.33
CA ASN A 415 -1.35 13.53 6.53
C ASN A 415 -0.35 13.16 7.63
N ASN A 416 0.88 12.73 7.25
CA ASN A 416 1.81 12.13 8.20
C ASN A 416 3.05 12.99 8.49
N VAL A 417 3.36 14.04 7.70
CA VAL A 417 4.57 14.85 7.89
C VAL A 417 4.67 15.49 9.28
N LYS A 418 3.53 15.83 9.87
CA LYS A 418 3.47 16.41 11.23
C LYS A 418 3.80 15.40 12.33
N SER A 419 3.73 14.10 12.05
CA SER A 419 4.10 13.03 12.99
C SER A 419 5.59 12.69 12.96
N VAL A 420 6.34 13.26 12.01
CA VAL A 420 7.78 13.08 11.92
C VAL A 420 8.45 13.97 12.94
N ASP A 421 9.24 13.37 13.82
CA ASP A 421 9.95 14.08 14.87
C ASP A 421 11.31 14.58 14.35
N PHE A 422 11.44 15.88 14.16
CA PHE A 422 12.68 16.59 13.82
C PHE A 422 13.23 17.40 14.99
N SER A 423 12.80 17.12 16.23
CA SER A 423 13.11 17.93 17.42
C SER A 423 14.61 17.93 17.78
N ASN A 424 15.32 16.84 17.51
CA ASN A 424 16.76 16.72 17.77
C ASN A 424 17.47 16.07 16.57
N ALA A 425 18.80 16.23 16.52
CA ALA A 425 19.63 15.78 15.40
C ALA A 425 19.55 14.27 15.14
N ILE A 426 19.44 13.45 16.20
CA ILE A 426 19.34 11.98 16.08
C ILE A 426 18.01 11.60 15.42
N ASN A 427 16.89 12.13 15.91
CA ASN A 427 15.57 11.89 15.38
C ASN A 427 15.45 12.39 13.95
N ALA A 428 15.92 13.62 13.70
CA ALA A 428 15.91 14.22 12.35
C ALA A 428 16.72 13.40 11.34
N THR A 429 17.92 12.97 11.70
CA THR A 429 18.78 12.17 10.83
C THR A 429 18.17 10.79 10.55
N ALA A 430 17.64 10.12 11.59
CA ALA A 430 17.01 8.81 11.41
C ALA A 430 15.75 8.90 10.55
N ALA A 431 14.91 9.92 10.76
CA ALA A 431 13.73 10.16 9.94
C ALA A 431 14.09 10.47 8.48
N PHE A 432 15.06 11.35 8.25
CA PHE A 432 15.56 11.70 6.93
C PHE A 432 16.09 10.46 6.19
N LEU A 433 16.95 9.67 6.82
CA LEU A 433 17.49 8.46 6.21
C LEU A 433 16.38 7.44 5.92
N THR A 434 15.39 7.27 6.80
CA THR A 434 14.24 6.42 6.54
C THR A 434 13.53 6.81 5.25
N ILE A 435 13.19 8.09 5.08
CA ILE A 435 12.44 8.61 3.94
C ILE A 435 13.25 8.51 2.65
N VAL A 436 14.49 9.04 2.68
CA VAL A 436 15.32 9.20 1.47
C VAL A 436 15.81 7.85 0.96
N VAL A 437 16.27 6.97 1.87
CA VAL A 437 16.77 5.66 1.45
C VAL A 437 15.67 4.79 0.85
N MET A 438 14.41 4.89 1.31
CA MET A 438 13.27 4.19 0.67
C MET A 438 13.19 4.50 -0.82
N VAL A 439 13.30 5.77 -1.18
CA VAL A 439 13.18 6.24 -2.57
C VAL A 439 14.42 5.88 -3.37
N LEU A 440 15.61 6.25 -2.87
CA LEU A 440 16.87 6.08 -3.60
C LEU A 440 17.28 4.62 -3.78
N SER A 441 16.97 3.75 -2.81
CA SER A 441 17.26 2.31 -2.92
C SER A 441 16.15 1.51 -3.59
N TYR A 442 15.07 2.17 -4.03
CA TYR A 442 13.85 1.52 -4.54
C TYR A 442 13.33 0.41 -3.60
N SER A 443 13.43 0.61 -2.28
CA SER A 443 13.13 -0.41 -1.28
C SER A 443 12.65 0.18 0.05
N ILE A 444 11.40 -0.09 0.39
CA ILE A 444 10.82 0.28 1.69
C ILE A 444 11.61 -0.37 2.84
N THR A 445 11.98 -1.64 2.67
CA THR A 445 12.75 -2.41 3.66
C THR A 445 14.08 -1.76 4.00
N LYS A 446 14.86 -1.41 2.97
CA LYS A 446 16.19 -0.79 3.16
C LYS A 446 16.05 0.56 3.88
N GLY A 447 15.02 1.34 3.54
CA GLY A 447 14.74 2.62 4.20
C GLY A 447 14.42 2.46 5.69
N ILE A 448 13.51 1.54 6.04
CA ILE A 448 13.18 1.24 7.45
C ILE A 448 14.41 0.73 8.19
N GLY A 449 15.16 -0.20 7.59
CA GLY A 449 16.35 -0.79 8.18
C GLY A 449 17.43 0.23 8.48
N ILE A 450 17.81 1.04 7.52
CA ILE A 450 18.81 2.10 7.69
C ILE A 450 18.36 3.15 8.70
N GLY A 451 17.08 3.55 8.68
CA GLY A 451 16.54 4.51 9.65
C GLY A 451 16.62 4.00 11.09
N LEU A 452 16.21 2.74 11.32
CA LEU A 452 16.28 2.10 12.64
C LEU A 452 17.72 1.90 13.11
N LEU A 453 18.59 1.38 12.27
CA LEU A 453 20.01 1.20 12.59
C LEU A 453 20.65 2.54 12.93
N SER A 454 20.41 3.57 12.14
CA SER A 454 20.95 4.91 12.39
C SER A 454 20.46 5.48 13.70
N TYR A 455 19.16 5.37 14.01
CA TYR A 455 18.60 5.80 15.28
C TYR A 455 19.25 5.08 16.46
N THR A 456 19.29 3.74 16.40
CA THR A 456 19.79 2.90 17.50
C THR A 456 21.27 3.14 17.73
N LEU A 457 22.07 3.23 16.65
CA LEU A 457 23.51 3.50 16.74
C LEU A 457 23.81 4.89 17.30
N MET A 458 23.19 5.94 16.73
CA MET A 458 23.41 7.31 17.20
C MET A 458 22.95 7.50 18.65
N SER A 459 21.82 6.91 19.05
CA SER A 459 21.33 6.97 20.42
C SER A 459 22.26 6.24 21.40
N ALA A 460 22.82 5.07 20.99
CA ALA A 460 23.78 4.34 21.81
C ALA A 460 25.09 5.12 21.97
N LEU A 461 25.61 5.69 20.90
CA LEU A 461 26.83 6.52 20.95
C LEU A 461 26.62 7.79 21.77
N SER A 462 25.47 8.47 21.63
CA SER A 462 25.13 9.64 22.46
C SER A 462 25.07 9.28 23.94
N TYR A 463 24.43 8.17 24.27
CA TYR A 463 24.38 7.66 25.64
C TYR A 463 25.78 7.38 26.21
N LEU A 464 26.66 6.76 25.43
CA LEU A 464 28.05 6.53 25.86
C LEU A 464 28.80 7.84 26.12
N VAL A 465 28.66 8.85 25.23
CA VAL A 465 29.28 10.17 25.44
C VAL A 465 28.74 10.84 26.68
N GLU A 466 27.41 10.81 26.89
CA GLU A 466 26.79 11.36 28.09
C GLU A 466 27.23 10.62 29.37
N LEU A 467 27.43 9.32 29.31
CA LEU A 467 27.93 8.50 30.41
C LEU A 467 29.37 8.88 30.78
N ILE A 468 30.22 9.10 29.79
CA ILE A 468 31.61 9.59 29.99
C ILE A 468 31.59 10.99 30.59
N LYS A 469 30.73 11.90 30.07
CA LYS A 469 30.56 13.24 30.62
C LYS A 469 30.09 13.19 32.08
N TYR A 470 29.09 12.33 32.38
CA TYR A 470 28.62 12.12 33.76
C TYR A 470 29.72 11.59 34.71
N ALA A 471 30.55 10.65 34.24
CA ALA A 471 31.66 10.12 35.00
C ALA A 471 32.67 11.21 35.42
N ILE A 472 32.90 12.21 34.53
CA ILE A 472 33.82 13.33 34.72
C ILE A 472 33.16 14.43 35.55
N THR A 473 31.95 14.87 35.21
CA THR A 473 31.30 16.07 35.79
C THR A 473 30.36 15.76 36.92
N LYS A 474 29.87 14.52 37.05
CA LYS A 474 28.81 14.04 37.96
C LYS A 474 27.50 14.86 37.90
N GLN A 475 27.32 15.59 36.78
CA GLN A 475 26.09 16.35 36.49
C GLN A 475 25.28 15.60 35.42
N ASP A 476 23.94 15.62 35.53
CA ASP A 476 22.98 15.08 34.59
C ASP A 476 23.20 13.60 34.26
N LYS A 477 22.61 12.71 35.07
CA LYS A 477 22.68 11.26 34.82
C LYS A 477 22.03 10.90 33.48
N PRO A 478 22.74 10.24 32.54
CA PRO A 478 22.20 9.88 31.26
C PRO A 478 21.02 8.89 31.37
N VAL A 479 20.02 9.07 30.54
CA VAL A 479 18.84 8.21 30.47
C VAL A 479 18.88 7.39 29.17
N TRP A 480 18.78 6.09 29.31
CA TRP A 480 18.69 5.19 28.18
C TRP A 480 17.28 5.26 27.55
N ASN A 481 17.18 5.74 26.32
CA ASN A 481 15.89 5.96 25.63
C ASN A 481 15.58 4.97 24.51
N VAL A 482 16.47 4.00 24.23
CA VAL A 482 16.24 3.01 23.16
C VAL A 482 15.48 1.82 23.72
N SER A 483 14.34 1.50 23.12
CA SER A 483 13.53 0.35 23.52
C SER A 483 14.22 -0.97 23.14
N ILE A 484 13.95 -2.04 23.89
CA ILE A 484 14.42 -3.39 23.58
C ILE A 484 13.92 -3.82 22.20
N VAL A 485 12.70 -3.46 21.84
CA VAL A 485 12.10 -3.77 20.54
C VAL A 485 12.92 -3.14 19.40
N ALA A 486 13.29 -1.86 19.51
CA ALA A 486 14.12 -1.17 18.53
C ALA A 486 15.49 -1.85 18.38
N ILE A 487 16.11 -2.30 19.48
CA ILE A 487 17.39 -3.01 19.46
C ILE A 487 17.26 -4.36 18.73
N VAL A 488 16.24 -5.16 19.05
CA VAL A 488 16.01 -6.46 18.44
C VAL A 488 15.78 -6.32 16.93
N ILE A 489 14.93 -5.38 16.52
CA ILE A 489 14.66 -5.15 15.10
C ILE A 489 15.92 -4.62 14.38
N SER A 490 16.67 -3.71 15.00
CA SER A 490 17.95 -3.23 14.45
C SER A 490 18.97 -4.37 14.29
N ALA A 491 19.02 -5.31 15.24
CA ALA A 491 19.89 -6.49 15.11
C ALA A 491 19.48 -7.39 13.92
N ILE A 492 18.17 -7.58 13.69
CA ILE A 492 17.66 -8.31 12.52
C ILE A 492 18.08 -7.61 11.24
N PHE A 493 17.93 -6.28 11.15
CA PHE A 493 18.39 -5.53 9.98
C PHE A 493 19.91 -5.51 9.81
N CYS A 494 20.66 -5.53 10.91
CA CYS A 494 22.11 -5.69 10.85
C CYS A 494 22.50 -7.02 10.18
N VAL A 495 21.84 -8.11 10.58
CA VAL A 495 22.02 -9.42 9.91
C VAL A 495 21.64 -9.31 8.42
N TYR A 496 20.50 -8.69 8.10
CA TYR A 496 20.06 -8.51 6.73
C TYR A 496 21.04 -7.77 5.82
N PHE A 497 21.70 -6.72 6.33
CA PHE A 497 22.61 -5.92 5.51
C PHE A 497 24.03 -6.48 5.42
N PHE A 498 24.51 -7.18 6.45
CA PHE A 498 25.92 -7.56 6.57
C PHE A 498 26.17 -9.05 6.41
N VAL A 499 25.16 -9.90 6.50
CA VAL A 499 25.34 -11.32 6.22
C VAL A 499 25.19 -11.53 4.71
N PRO A 500 26.26 -11.94 3.99
CA PRO A 500 26.16 -12.21 2.58
C PRO A 500 25.19 -13.38 2.36
N VAL A 501 24.26 -13.21 1.44
CA VAL A 501 23.47 -14.33 0.92
C VAL A 501 24.44 -15.19 0.12
N VAL A 502 24.86 -16.30 0.69
CA VAL A 502 25.63 -17.30 -0.06
C VAL A 502 24.63 -17.91 -1.05
N ILE A 503 24.75 -17.50 -2.30
CA ILE A 503 23.99 -18.04 -3.42
C ILE A 503 24.61 -19.37 -3.84
#